data_ade96ee10812b361daa6eecca04bf5a9
#
_entry.id   ade96ee10812b361daa6eecca04bf5a9
#
_cell.length_a   1.000
_cell.length_b   1.000
_cell.length_c   1.000
_cell.angle_alpha   90.00
_cell.angle_beta   90.00
_cell.angle_gamma   90.00
#
_symmetry.space_group_name_H-M   'P 1'
#
loop_
_entity.id
_entity.type
_entity.pdbx_description
1 polymer ?
#
loop_
_entity_poly.entity_id
_entity_poly.type
_entity_poly.pdbx_seq_one_letter_code
_entity_poly.pdbx_strand_id
1 'polypeptide(L)' 'MITYTVKVDGMMCGHCAARVEEAAKSVSGVADAKVDLANKEVTVSGNNGTQGNVRQAITDAGYKVM' A
#
# COMPACT_ATOMS: atom_id res chain seq x y z
N MET A 1 13.07 3.22 10.87
CA MET A 1 12.21 2.43 9.97
C MET A 1 11.11 1.77 10.77
N ILE A 2 9.88 1.88 10.29
CA ILE A 2 8.72 1.28 10.94
C ILE A 2 7.99 0.38 9.93
N THR A 3 7.17 -0.52 10.43
CA THR A 3 6.30 -1.36 9.62
C THR A 3 4.85 -1.11 10.02
N TYR A 4 3.99 -0.91 9.06
CA TYR A 4 2.57 -0.70 9.30
C TYR A 4 1.74 -1.37 8.21
N THR A 5 0.47 -1.58 8.49
CA THR A 5 -0.46 -2.23 7.59
C THR A 5 -1.57 -1.27 7.19
N VAL A 6 -1.88 -1.22 5.90
CA VAL A 6 -2.95 -0.40 5.36
C VAL A 6 -3.99 -1.33 4.75
N LYS A 7 -5.24 -1.19 5.18
CA LYS A 7 -6.34 -1.94 4.60
C LYS A 7 -6.78 -1.29 3.29
N VAL A 8 -6.89 -2.08 2.23
CA VAL A 8 -7.25 -1.59 0.91
C VAL A 8 -8.41 -2.40 0.35
N ASP A 9 -9.47 -1.72 -0.05
CA ASP A 9 -10.62 -2.33 -0.70
C ASP A 9 -10.46 -2.25 -2.21
N GLY A 10 -11.01 -3.22 -2.93
CA GLY A 10 -10.98 -3.23 -4.39
C GLY A 10 -9.84 -4.01 -5.01
N MET A 11 -8.99 -4.63 -4.22
CA MET A 11 -7.97 -5.54 -4.74
C MET A 11 -8.60 -6.88 -5.05
N MET A 12 -9.05 -7.04 -6.29
CA MET A 12 -9.80 -8.22 -6.71
C MET A 12 -8.93 -9.35 -7.24
N CYS A 13 -7.70 -9.08 -7.62
CA CYS A 13 -6.81 -10.07 -8.23
C CYS A 13 -5.34 -9.68 -8.07
N GLY A 14 -4.44 -10.58 -8.49
CA GLY A 14 -3.00 -10.32 -8.40
C GLY A 14 -2.53 -9.10 -9.15
N HIS A 15 -3.19 -8.76 -10.24
CA HIS A 15 -2.84 -7.56 -11.01
C HIS A 15 -3.12 -6.29 -10.19
N CYS A 16 -4.25 -6.23 -9.51
CA CYS A 16 -4.59 -5.12 -8.64
C CYS A 16 -3.61 -5.03 -7.47
N ALA A 17 -3.27 -6.18 -6.88
CA ALA A 17 -2.31 -6.25 -5.79
C ALA A 17 -0.95 -5.70 -6.23
N ALA A 18 -0.50 -6.05 -7.43
CA ALA A 18 0.76 -5.55 -7.97
C ALA A 18 0.75 -4.02 -8.13
N ARG A 19 -0.37 -3.47 -8.57
CA ARG A 19 -0.53 -2.02 -8.70
C ARG A 19 -0.48 -1.30 -7.36
N VAL A 20 -1.15 -1.86 -6.36
CA VAL A 20 -1.14 -1.30 -5.01
C VAL A 20 0.27 -1.34 -4.43
N GLU A 21 0.97 -2.46 -4.60
CA GLU A 21 2.34 -2.59 -4.14
C GLU A 21 3.25 -1.56 -4.81
N GLU A 22 3.12 -1.42 -6.10
CA GLU A 22 3.90 -0.45 -6.87
C GLU A 22 3.62 0.98 -6.42
N ALA A 23 2.35 1.32 -6.22
CA ALA A 23 1.96 2.63 -5.72
C ALA A 23 2.58 2.92 -4.35
N ALA A 24 2.53 1.94 -3.45
CA ALA A 24 3.12 2.10 -2.12
C ALA A 24 4.64 2.27 -2.21
N LYS A 25 5.30 1.48 -3.05
CA LYS A 25 6.75 1.56 -3.22
C LYS A 25 7.21 2.85 -3.88
N SER A 26 6.35 3.51 -4.63
CA SER A 26 6.69 4.76 -5.29
C SER A 26 6.77 5.94 -4.31
N VAL A 27 6.26 5.77 -3.10
CA VAL A 27 6.27 6.83 -2.09
C VAL A 27 7.68 6.99 -1.53
N SER A 28 8.15 8.23 -1.50
CA SER A 28 9.47 8.54 -0.94
C SER A 28 9.53 8.15 0.53
N GLY A 29 10.58 7.46 0.91
CA GLY A 29 10.74 6.99 2.29
C GLY A 29 10.26 5.57 2.53
N VAL A 30 9.58 4.94 1.58
CA VAL A 30 9.16 3.55 1.68
C VAL A 30 10.29 2.64 1.22
N ALA A 31 10.67 1.70 2.07
CA ALA A 31 11.71 0.73 1.76
C ALA A 31 11.14 -0.52 1.09
N ASP A 32 9.95 -0.96 1.51
CA ASP A 32 9.33 -2.16 0.95
C ASP A 32 7.83 -2.12 1.17
N ALA A 33 7.10 -2.86 0.34
CA ALA A 33 5.65 -3.01 0.47
C ALA A 33 5.26 -4.40 0.01
N LYS A 34 4.35 -5.02 0.74
CA LYS A 34 3.90 -6.37 0.47
C LYS A 34 2.39 -6.45 0.61
N VAL A 35 1.73 -6.99 -0.41
CA VAL A 35 0.27 -7.09 -0.44
C VAL A 35 -0.18 -8.47 0.03
N ASP A 36 -1.23 -8.48 0.86
CA ASP A 36 -1.92 -9.69 1.29
C ASP A 36 -3.35 -9.64 0.75
N LEU A 37 -3.60 -10.39 -0.32
CA LEU A 37 -4.92 -10.44 -0.94
C LEU A 37 -5.96 -11.11 -0.04
N ALA A 38 -5.55 -12.09 0.73
CA ALA A 38 -6.47 -12.82 1.60
C ALA A 38 -7.08 -11.90 2.65
N ASN A 39 -6.28 -10.98 3.18
CA ASN A 39 -6.70 -10.03 4.21
C ASN A 39 -6.99 -8.65 3.66
N LYS A 40 -6.85 -8.45 2.36
CA LYS A 40 -7.08 -7.16 1.68
C LYS A 40 -6.27 -6.02 2.29
N GLU A 41 -4.99 -6.26 2.50
CA GLU A 41 -4.14 -5.29 3.15
C GLU A 41 -2.76 -5.25 2.51
N VAL A 42 -2.06 -4.15 2.73
CA VAL A 42 -0.68 -4.00 2.31
C VAL A 42 0.17 -3.67 3.54
N THR A 43 1.26 -4.41 3.71
CA THR A 43 2.22 -4.18 4.78
C THR A 43 3.36 -3.35 4.20
N VAL A 44 3.61 -2.21 4.79
CA VAL A 44 4.60 -1.25 4.30
C VAL A 44 5.68 -1.05 5.35
N SER A 45 6.92 -1.11 4.91
CA SER A 45 8.08 -0.82 5.76
C SER A 45 8.77 0.42 5.21
N GLY A 46 9.05 1.38 6.07
CA GLY A 46 9.71 2.60 5.63
C GLY A 46 9.88 3.60 6.76
N ASN A 47 10.13 4.83 6.39
CA ASN A 47 10.32 5.90 7.36
C ASN A 47 9.00 6.27 8.04
N ASN A 48 9.12 6.73 9.29
CA ASN A 48 7.98 7.22 10.02
C ASN A 48 7.37 8.41 9.26
N GLY A 49 6.04 8.47 9.21
CA GLY A 49 5.34 9.57 8.54
C GLY A 49 5.00 9.32 7.08
N THR A 50 5.34 8.15 6.53
CA THR A 50 4.98 7.83 5.14
C THR A 50 3.54 7.34 4.99
N GLN A 51 2.86 7.04 6.09
CA GLN A 51 1.51 6.44 6.05
C GLN A 51 0.51 7.25 5.23
N GLY A 52 0.45 8.55 5.46
CA GLY A 52 -0.47 9.42 4.73
C GLY A 52 -0.18 9.45 3.24
N ASN A 53 1.08 9.49 2.88
CA ASN A 53 1.50 9.50 1.48
C ASN A 53 1.21 8.17 0.80
N VAL A 54 1.39 7.06 1.51
CA VAL A 54 1.07 5.73 0.99
C VAL A 54 -0.43 5.60 0.74
N ARG A 55 -1.25 6.04 1.68
CA ARG A 55 -2.70 6.04 1.52
C ARG A 55 -3.13 6.88 0.32
N GLN A 56 -2.53 8.04 0.16
CA GLN A 56 -2.84 8.92 -0.95
C GLN A 56 -2.44 8.28 -2.28
N ALA A 57 -1.26 7.65 -2.34
CA ALA A 57 -0.78 6.98 -3.55
C ALA A 57 -1.72 5.83 -3.95
N ILE A 58 -2.19 5.05 -2.99
CA ILE A 58 -3.12 3.95 -3.25
C ILE A 58 -4.46 4.51 -3.75
N THR A 59 -4.95 5.58 -3.14
CA THR A 59 -6.19 6.24 -3.57
C THR A 59 -6.05 6.78 -4.99
N ASP A 60 -4.91 7.39 -5.30
CA ASP A 60 -4.65 7.92 -6.64
C ASP A 60 -4.57 6.82 -7.68
N ALA A 61 -4.18 5.61 -7.29
CA ALA A 61 -4.15 4.46 -8.18
C ALA A 61 -5.56 3.88 -8.46
N GLY A 62 -6.58 4.39 -7.79
CA GLY A 62 -7.96 3.99 -8.02
C GLY A 62 -8.51 2.99 -7.02
N TYR A 63 -7.84 2.79 -5.90
CA TYR A 63 -8.28 1.87 -4.85
C TYR A 63 -8.74 2.63 -3.62
N LYS A 64 -9.58 1.98 -2.84
CA LYS A 64 -10.14 2.60 -1.62
C LYS A 64 -9.35 2.14 -0.40
N VAL A 65 -8.84 3.09 0.35
CA VAL A 65 -8.17 2.82 1.62
C VAL A 65 -9.20 2.87 2.74
N MET A 66 -9.24 1.80 3.53
CA MET A 66 -10.17 1.69 4.65
C MET A 66 -9.54 2.09 5.96
#